data_ea036de48149abf60a3a6a37da34d469
#
_entry.id   ea036de48149abf60a3a6a37da34d469
#
_cell.length_a   1.000
_cell.length_b   1.000
_cell.length_c   1.000
_cell.angle_alpha   90.00
_cell.angle_beta   90.00
_cell.angle_gamma   90.00
#
_symmetry.space_group_name_H-M   'P 1'
#
loop_
_entity.id
_entity.type
_entity.pdbx_description
1 polymer ?
#
loop_
_entity_poly.entity_id
_entity_poly.type
_entity_poly.pdbx_seq_one_letter_code
_entity_poly.pdbx_strand_id
1 'polypeptide(L)'
;MLPIERSLTTFDTVTSETSSLAVVSTLCYVVTKGFYRGYRGEMPDKEQQLRQVEKVAASAVLHGSESLCKLLRYLAHHAIEHPGAPVKEYQIATEEFGRTPDFDPAVDSMVRVQAGRLRSKLLEYYAGEGADDHVRIELPKGTYTLAFHKKDAASKSDRHPHAAAEQFHPVAEQVPRAWLLSVLVLSFLLAGSLLALFLTRKTTPTAFAGDAKPAPAAFQTFWKPFLSGPEEPWVVFSNAAFVGRPETGMRYYNSAHDPKNVIWDHYTGVGEVIAVHSLDQVFGLLHRNLRVKRGSLFSLDDAQNTDLIFVGSPSENLNLLEIPGTREFVFQRMPDGPRKGDLAVFNVHPQPGEQKSYLASPSNSLLTEDYALVAFIPGLNPSRSVMIIAGTTTFGTQGAVEYACREKSVQELLLRLSVSDTGELKPFEALLHVKIAKGVPVETDLVSLRKVATP
;
A
#
# COMPACT_ATOMS: atom_id res chain seq x y z
N MET A 1 -47.83 -40.36 3.81
CA MET A 1 -48.71 -40.51 2.61
C MET A 1 -48.35 -39.42 1.64
N LEU A 2 -47.86 -39.80 0.51
CA LEU A 2 -47.41 -39.11 -0.72
C LEU A 2 -48.49 -38.18 -1.36
N PRO A 3 -48.25 -37.48 -2.49
CA PRO A 3 -47.03 -37.13 -3.25
C PRO A 3 -46.97 -35.65 -3.75
N ILE A 4 -45.80 -35.15 -4.13
CA ILE A 4 -45.22 -34.85 -5.45
C ILE A 4 -46.15 -34.10 -6.46
N GLU A 5 -45.74 -32.94 -6.93
CA GLU A 5 -45.62 -32.71 -8.37
C GLU A 5 -44.71 -31.55 -8.74
N ARG A 6 -43.96 -31.76 -9.82
CA ARG A 6 -43.01 -30.91 -10.50
C ARG A 6 -43.72 -29.82 -11.31
N SER A 7 -43.05 -28.71 -11.52
CA SER A 7 -43.13 -28.01 -12.81
C SER A 7 -41.83 -27.34 -13.17
N LEU A 8 -41.27 -27.80 -14.28
CA LEU A 8 -40.21 -27.19 -15.07
C LEU A 8 -40.79 -25.96 -15.80
N THR A 9 -40.07 -24.87 -15.81
CA THR A 9 -40.06 -23.93 -16.92
C THR A 9 -38.65 -23.37 -17.12
N THR A 10 -38.07 -23.77 -18.24
CA THR A 10 -36.95 -23.20 -18.97
C THR A 10 -37.20 -21.73 -19.29
N PHE A 11 -36.18 -20.92 -19.16
CA PHE A 11 -35.97 -19.80 -20.08
C PHE A 11 -34.47 -19.51 -20.26
N ASP A 12 -34.07 -19.67 -21.51
CA ASP A 12 -32.85 -19.15 -22.10
C ASP A 12 -32.73 -17.63 -21.92
N THR A 13 -31.56 -17.14 -21.62
CA THR A 13 -30.88 -16.03 -22.30
C THR A 13 -29.62 -15.63 -21.49
N VAL A 14 -28.48 -16.22 -21.84
CA VAL A 14 -27.17 -15.63 -21.50
C VAL A 14 -26.26 -15.84 -22.71
N THR A 15 -26.25 -14.87 -23.58
CA THR A 15 -25.20 -14.72 -24.59
C THR A 15 -24.93 -13.25 -24.80
N SER A 16 -23.92 -12.70 -24.10
CA SER A 16 -23.17 -11.50 -24.56
C SER A 16 -21.93 -11.13 -23.77
N GLU A 17 -21.48 -11.89 -22.75
CA GLU A 17 -20.27 -11.50 -22.00
C GLU A 17 -19.01 -12.30 -22.31
N THR A 18 -19.07 -13.33 -23.13
CA THR A 18 -17.90 -14.18 -23.44
C THR A 18 -16.96 -13.64 -24.53
N SER A 19 -17.38 -12.61 -25.27
CA SER A 19 -16.58 -12.06 -26.38
C SER A 19 -15.47 -11.09 -25.94
N SER A 20 -15.63 -10.42 -24.82
CA SER A 20 -14.63 -9.41 -24.36
C SER A 20 -13.41 -10.04 -23.68
N LEU A 21 -13.58 -11.14 -22.96
CA LEU A 21 -12.49 -11.87 -22.30
C LEU A 21 -11.60 -12.64 -23.30
N ALA A 22 -12.17 -13.14 -24.40
CA ALA A 22 -11.42 -13.83 -25.44
C ALA A 22 -10.52 -12.87 -26.24
N VAL A 23 -10.97 -11.64 -26.49
CA VAL A 23 -10.17 -10.62 -27.19
C VAL A 23 -9.00 -10.13 -26.35
N VAL A 24 -9.21 -9.92 -25.04
CA VAL A 24 -8.15 -9.51 -24.11
C VAL A 24 -7.12 -10.63 -23.92
N SER A 25 -7.56 -11.90 -23.85
CA SER A 25 -6.67 -13.06 -23.77
C SER A 25 -5.84 -13.23 -25.05
N THR A 26 -6.43 -13.01 -26.24
CA THR A 26 -5.74 -13.11 -27.53
C THR A 26 -4.75 -11.95 -27.72
N LEU A 27 -5.09 -10.73 -27.28
CA LEU A 27 -4.18 -9.59 -27.34
C LEU A 27 -2.99 -9.76 -26.38
N CYS A 28 -3.20 -10.27 -25.17
CA CYS A 28 -2.12 -10.62 -24.24
C CYS A 28 -1.22 -11.72 -24.82
N TYR A 29 -1.79 -12.71 -25.51
CA TYR A 29 -1.04 -13.80 -26.14
C TYR A 29 -0.20 -13.32 -27.34
N VAL A 30 -0.71 -12.36 -28.11
CA VAL A 30 0.02 -11.78 -29.27
C VAL A 30 1.11 -10.81 -28.81
N VAL A 31 0.87 -10.01 -27.78
CA VAL A 31 1.89 -9.10 -27.21
C VAL A 31 3.02 -9.90 -26.53
N THR A 32 2.69 -10.99 -25.83
CA THR A 32 3.72 -11.86 -25.24
C THR A 32 4.52 -12.63 -26.29
N LYS A 33 3.91 -13.06 -27.41
CA LYS A 33 4.63 -13.69 -28.53
C LYS A 33 5.56 -12.73 -29.29
N GLY A 34 5.24 -11.44 -29.38
CA GLY A 34 6.09 -10.42 -30.02
C GLY A 34 7.39 -10.18 -29.26
N PHE A 35 7.40 -10.31 -27.92
CA PHE A 35 8.60 -10.19 -27.09
C PHE A 35 9.49 -11.44 -27.12
N TYR A 36 8.94 -12.61 -27.49
CA TYR A 36 9.64 -13.90 -27.50
C TYR A 36 10.38 -14.24 -28.82
N ARG A 37 10.38 -13.36 -29.82
CA ARG A 37 10.96 -13.67 -31.15
C ARG A 37 12.50 -13.53 -31.23
N GLY A 38 13.18 -13.23 -30.10
CA GLY A 38 14.62 -13.08 -30.02
C GLY A 38 15.41 -14.25 -29.39
N TYR A 39 14.74 -15.29 -28.90
CA TYR A 39 15.40 -16.39 -28.19
C TYR A 39 15.06 -17.74 -28.84
N ARG A 40 15.71 -18.05 -29.94
CA ARG A 40 15.84 -19.39 -30.55
C ARG A 40 17.28 -19.84 -30.45
N GLY A 41 17.79 -20.00 -29.21
CA GLY A 41 19.10 -20.59 -28.97
C GLY A 41 18.93 -21.98 -28.33
N GLU A 42 19.91 -22.88 -28.55
CA GLU A 42 20.05 -24.13 -27.81
C GLU A 42 19.94 -23.89 -26.30
N MET A 43 19.21 -24.76 -25.60
CA MET A 43 19.15 -24.69 -24.13
C MET A 43 20.58 -24.81 -23.57
N PRO A 44 20.94 -23.99 -22.56
CA PRO A 44 22.23 -24.13 -21.88
C PRO A 44 22.34 -25.53 -21.27
N ASP A 45 23.54 -26.11 -21.30
CA ASP A 45 23.76 -27.39 -20.61
C ASP A 45 23.61 -27.27 -19.09
N LYS A 46 23.42 -28.41 -18.42
CA LYS A 46 23.17 -28.45 -16.96
C LYS A 46 24.24 -27.71 -16.14
N GLU A 47 25.49 -27.83 -16.57
CA GLU A 47 26.61 -27.22 -15.86
C GLU A 47 26.62 -25.69 -16.04
N GLN A 48 26.25 -25.18 -17.21
CA GLN A 48 26.08 -23.75 -17.47
C GLN A 48 24.91 -23.17 -16.68
N GLN A 49 23.80 -23.91 -16.55
CA GLN A 49 22.64 -23.51 -15.76
C GLN A 49 23.03 -23.38 -14.28
N LEU A 50 23.68 -24.40 -13.70
CA LEU A 50 24.11 -24.39 -12.29
C LEU A 50 25.14 -23.29 -12.01
N ARG A 51 26.14 -23.09 -12.90
CA ARG A 51 27.11 -22.00 -12.74
C ARG A 51 26.41 -20.64 -12.71
N GLN A 52 25.42 -20.43 -13.57
CA GLN A 52 24.67 -19.18 -13.58
C GLN A 52 23.85 -18.99 -12.32
N VAL A 53 23.23 -20.05 -11.80
CA VAL A 53 22.48 -19.99 -10.52
C VAL A 53 23.39 -19.56 -9.37
N GLU A 54 24.58 -20.18 -9.24
CA GLU A 54 25.52 -19.81 -8.19
C GLU A 54 26.08 -18.40 -8.37
N LYS A 55 26.33 -17.98 -9.62
CA LYS A 55 26.76 -16.61 -9.91
C LYS A 55 25.72 -15.60 -9.45
N VAL A 56 24.44 -15.83 -9.77
CA VAL A 56 23.34 -14.96 -9.35
C VAL A 56 23.18 -14.98 -7.82
N ALA A 57 23.26 -16.17 -7.20
CA ALA A 57 23.14 -16.31 -5.74
C ALA A 57 24.27 -15.60 -4.96
N ALA A 58 25.47 -15.52 -5.56
CA ALA A 58 26.64 -14.83 -4.98
C ALA A 58 26.69 -13.33 -5.29
N SER A 59 25.77 -12.80 -6.10
CA SER A 59 25.75 -11.40 -6.54
C SER A 59 25.47 -10.42 -5.39
N ALA A 60 25.89 -9.17 -5.56
CA ALA A 60 25.56 -8.08 -4.63
C ALA A 60 24.04 -7.89 -4.49
N VAL A 61 23.28 -8.14 -5.56
CA VAL A 61 21.81 -7.99 -5.59
C VAL A 61 21.10 -8.99 -4.67
N LEU A 62 21.61 -10.23 -4.51
CA LEU A 62 21.06 -11.24 -3.60
C LEU A 62 21.82 -11.35 -2.28
N HIS A 63 22.89 -10.58 -2.11
CA HIS A 63 23.68 -10.60 -0.86
C HIS A 63 22.80 -10.30 0.36
N GLY A 64 22.92 -11.14 1.40
CA GLY A 64 22.12 -11.02 2.63
C GLY A 64 20.67 -11.54 2.52
N SER A 65 20.26 -12.06 1.36
CA SER A 65 18.91 -12.61 1.14
C SER A 65 18.94 -14.15 1.10
N GLU A 66 19.32 -14.79 2.22
CA GLU A 66 19.51 -16.25 2.29
C GLU A 66 18.27 -17.04 1.82
N SER A 67 17.07 -16.59 2.21
CA SER A 67 15.81 -17.23 1.80
C SER A 67 15.57 -17.19 0.28
N LEU A 68 15.98 -16.10 -0.39
CA LEU A 68 15.88 -15.99 -1.85
C LEU A 68 16.93 -16.84 -2.54
N CYS A 69 18.15 -16.94 -1.99
CA CYS A 69 19.19 -17.81 -2.52
C CYS A 69 18.78 -19.28 -2.40
N LYS A 70 18.18 -19.71 -1.28
CA LYS A 70 17.62 -21.05 -1.09
C LYS A 70 16.52 -21.32 -2.11
N LEU A 71 15.55 -20.43 -2.23
CA LEU A 71 14.47 -20.57 -3.21
C LEU A 71 14.99 -20.66 -4.64
N LEU A 72 15.96 -19.82 -5.03
CA LEU A 72 16.57 -19.87 -6.37
C LEU A 72 17.22 -21.21 -6.65
N ARG A 73 18.01 -21.73 -5.70
CA ARG A 73 18.69 -23.04 -5.83
C ARG A 73 17.69 -24.19 -5.89
N TYR A 74 16.68 -24.20 -5.02
CA TYR A 74 15.62 -25.19 -5.02
C TYR A 74 14.89 -25.27 -6.36
N LEU A 75 14.42 -24.12 -6.86
CA LEU A 75 13.71 -24.03 -8.14
C LEU A 75 14.62 -24.41 -9.33
N ALA A 76 15.90 -24.07 -9.28
CA ALA A 76 16.86 -24.43 -10.31
C ALA A 76 17.11 -25.94 -10.33
N HIS A 77 17.35 -26.56 -9.17
CA HIS A 77 17.55 -28.00 -9.05
C HIS A 77 16.32 -28.77 -9.58
N HIS A 78 15.12 -28.34 -9.18
CA HIS A 78 13.89 -28.94 -9.68
C HIS A 78 13.73 -28.79 -11.20
N ALA A 79 14.00 -27.61 -11.77
CA ALA A 79 13.87 -27.37 -13.22
C ALA A 79 14.89 -28.17 -14.05
N ILE A 80 16.08 -28.44 -13.50
CA ILE A 80 17.14 -29.21 -14.13
C ILE A 80 16.89 -30.72 -14.04
N GLU A 81 16.40 -31.20 -12.90
CA GLU A 81 16.16 -32.65 -12.71
C GLU A 81 14.81 -33.10 -13.28
N HIS A 82 13.82 -32.22 -13.28
CA HIS A 82 12.47 -32.51 -13.76
C HIS A 82 12.03 -31.51 -14.84
N PRO A 83 12.63 -31.53 -16.04
CA PRO A 83 12.33 -30.58 -17.09
C PRO A 83 10.85 -30.58 -17.46
N GLY A 84 10.22 -29.40 -17.35
CA GLY A 84 8.81 -29.22 -17.69
C GLY A 84 7.81 -29.61 -16.61
N ALA A 85 8.25 -30.18 -15.48
CA ALA A 85 7.36 -30.48 -14.38
C ALA A 85 7.05 -29.20 -13.57
N PRO A 86 5.75 -28.89 -13.30
CA PRO A 86 5.40 -27.72 -12.50
C PRO A 86 5.66 -27.98 -11.00
N VAL A 87 6.28 -27.00 -10.34
CA VAL A 87 6.43 -27.00 -8.88
C VAL A 87 5.18 -26.40 -8.25
N LYS A 88 4.62 -27.06 -7.25
CA LYS A 88 3.48 -26.57 -6.49
C LYS A 88 3.94 -25.70 -5.31
N GLU A 89 3.13 -24.70 -4.97
CA GLU A 89 3.39 -23.80 -3.84
C GLU A 89 3.56 -24.56 -2.52
N TYR A 90 2.75 -25.58 -2.31
CA TYR A 90 2.83 -26.48 -1.14
C TYR A 90 4.20 -27.19 -1.04
N GLN A 91 4.74 -27.69 -2.15
CA GLN A 91 6.05 -28.35 -2.16
C GLN A 91 7.17 -27.39 -1.75
N ILE A 92 7.18 -26.18 -2.31
CA ILE A 92 8.16 -25.15 -1.94
C ILE A 92 8.07 -24.82 -0.45
N ALA A 93 6.85 -24.69 0.08
CA ALA A 93 6.64 -24.36 1.47
C ALA A 93 7.16 -25.44 2.42
N THR A 94 6.88 -26.71 2.13
CA THR A 94 7.23 -27.84 3.00
C THR A 94 8.67 -28.29 2.81
N GLU A 95 9.15 -28.40 1.58
CA GLU A 95 10.48 -28.94 1.27
C GLU A 95 11.60 -27.91 1.46
N GLU A 96 11.38 -26.65 1.04
CA GLU A 96 12.42 -25.63 1.10
C GLU A 96 12.31 -24.73 2.33
N PHE A 97 11.08 -24.34 2.70
CA PHE A 97 10.88 -23.44 3.84
C PHE A 97 10.50 -24.14 5.14
N GLY A 98 10.48 -25.48 5.18
CA GLY A 98 10.25 -26.26 6.39
C GLY A 98 8.88 -26.02 7.03
N ARG A 99 7.86 -25.67 6.24
CA ARG A 99 6.49 -25.52 6.75
C ARG A 99 5.90 -26.87 7.12
N THR A 100 5.02 -26.84 8.09
CA THR A 100 4.32 -28.03 8.58
C THR A 100 3.35 -28.59 7.51
N PRO A 101 2.99 -29.88 7.55
CA PRO A 101 2.10 -30.49 6.54
C PRO A 101 0.70 -29.90 6.46
N ASP A 102 0.28 -29.09 7.43
CA ASP A 102 -0.97 -28.34 7.45
C ASP A 102 -0.90 -26.98 6.74
N PHE A 103 0.22 -26.69 6.05
CA PHE A 103 0.38 -25.45 5.26
C PHE A 103 -0.72 -25.34 4.20
N ASP A 104 -1.48 -24.24 4.28
CA ASP A 104 -2.50 -23.88 3.30
C ASP A 104 -2.07 -22.67 2.47
N PRO A 105 -1.79 -22.84 1.16
CA PRO A 105 -1.42 -21.74 0.28
C PRO A 105 -2.50 -20.65 0.14
N ALA A 106 -3.75 -20.94 0.45
CA ALA A 106 -4.82 -19.93 0.40
C ALA A 106 -4.73 -18.97 1.59
N VAL A 107 -4.24 -19.44 2.73
CA VAL A 107 -4.11 -18.67 3.98
C VAL A 107 -2.73 -18.02 4.10
N ASP A 108 -1.66 -18.78 3.82
CA ASP A 108 -0.28 -18.27 3.91
C ASP A 108 0.29 -17.99 2.51
N SER A 109 0.47 -16.72 2.18
CA SER A 109 1.00 -16.25 0.89
C SER A 109 2.52 -16.18 0.83
N MET A 110 3.24 -16.75 1.80
CA MET A 110 4.70 -16.60 1.97
C MET A 110 5.47 -16.98 0.69
N VAL A 111 5.18 -18.11 0.08
CA VAL A 111 5.87 -18.56 -1.14
C VAL A 111 5.64 -17.58 -2.31
N ARG A 112 4.40 -17.07 -2.47
CA ARG A 112 4.08 -16.07 -3.52
C ARG A 112 4.87 -14.78 -3.33
N VAL A 113 5.01 -14.32 -2.09
CA VAL A 113 5.78 -13.13 -1.74
C VAL A 113 7.27 -13.33 -2.04
N GLN A 114 7.85 -14.48 -1.64
CA GLN A 114 9.26 -14.78 -1.91
C GLN A 114 9.53 -14.94 -3.42
N ALA A 115 8.65 -15.60 -4.16
CA ALA A 115 8.76 -15.71 -5.61
C ALA A 115 8.62 -14.33 -6.31
N GLY A 116 7.77 -13.45 -5.80
CA GLY A 116 7.67 -12.06 -6.26
C GLY A 116 8.98 -11.28 -6.06
N ARG A 117 9.56 -11.38 -4.87
CA ARG A 117 10.86 -10.77 -4.54
C ARG A 117 11.98 -11.32 -5.40
N LEU A 118 12.03 -12.65 -5.60
CA LEU A 118 13.03 -13.29 -6.45
C LEU A 118 12.94 -12.78 -7.90
N ARG A 119 11.73 -12.64 -8.46
CA ARG A 119 11.53 -12.06 -9.80
C ARG A 119 12.11 -10.65 -9.91
N SER A 120 11.83 -9.79 -8.94
CA SER A 120 12.35 -8.42 -8.90
C SER A 120 13.88 -8.40 -8.82
N LYS A 121 14.46 -9.27 -7.99
CA LYS A 121 15.92 -9.37 -7.85
C LYS A 121 16.62 -9.93 -9.11
N LEU A 122 16.01 -10.87 -9.80
CA LEU A 122 16.50 -11.35 -11.08
C LEU A 122 16.48 -10.25 -12.16
N LEU A 123 15.40 -9.44 -12.19
CA LEU A 123 15.34 -8.29 -13.12
C LEU A 123 16.41 -7.26 -12.78
N GLU A 124 16.61 -6.93 -11.51
CA GLU A 124 17.64 -6.01 -11.03
C GLU A 124 19.05 -6.50 -11.40
N TYR A 125 19.34 -7.78 -11.18
CA TYR A 125 20.62 -8.41 -11.53
C TYR A 125 20.92 -8.30 -13.03
N TYR A 126 19.97 -8.67 -13.88
CA TYR A 126 20.16 -8.63 -15.33
C TYR A 126 20.06 -7.23 -15.96
N ALA A 127 19.56 -6.25 -15.22
CA ALA A 127 19.63 -4.83 -15.59
C ALA A 127 21.00 -4.20 -15.27
N GLY A 128 21.78 -4.80 -14.36
CA GLY A 128 23.06 -4.30 -13.89
C GLY A 128 24.20 -5.32 -14.03
N GLU A 129 24.54 -5.99 -12.92
CA GLU A 129 25.71 -6.87 -12.77
C GLU A 129 25.74 -8.03 -13.79
N GLY A 130 24.58 -8.60 -14.11
CA GLY A 130 24.42 -9.74 -15.04
C GLY A 130 24.03 -9.34 -16.47
N ALA A 131 24.16 -8.07 -16.87
CA ALA A 131 23.72 -7.60 -18.19
C ALA A 131 24.40 -8.32 -19.37
N ASP A 132 25.66 -8.73 -19.17
CA ASP A 132 26.48 -9.42 -20.20
C ASP A 132 26.54 -10.93 -20.02
N ASP A 133 25.76 -11.51 -19.13
CA ASP A 133 25.74 -12.95 -18.92
C ASP A 133 25.23 -13.72 -20.14
N HIS A 134 25.89 -14.83 -20.46
CA HIS A 134 25.51 -15.69 -21.60
C HIS A 134 24.25 -16.51 -21.32
N VAL A 135 23.93 -16.75 -20.03
CA VAL A 135 22.73 -17.47 -19.61
C VAL A 135 21.88 -16.53 -18.76
N ARG A 136 20.61 -16.42 -19.09
CA ARG A 136 19.62 -15.64 -18.33
C ARG A 136 18.65 -16.59 -17.67
N ILE A 137 18.43 -16.38 -16.37
CA ILE A 137 17.43 -17.07 -15.55
C ILE A 137 16.19 -16.21 -15.46
N GLU A 138 15.04 -16.79 -15.71
CA GLU A 138 13.74 -16.12 -15.56
C GLU A 138 12.80 -16.98 -14.72
N LEU A 139 12.02 -16.34 -13.85
CA LEU A 139 10.91 -16.94 -13.12
C LEU A 139 9.60 -16.31 -13.64
N PRO A 140 8.91 -16.92 -14.63
CA PRO A 140 7.72 -16.35 -15.24
C PRO A 140 6.59 -16.14 -14.25
N LYS A 141 5.71 -15.16 -14.49
CA LYS A 141 4.52 -14.93 -13.68
C LYS A 141 3.55 -16.11 -13.80
N GLY A 142 2.93 -16.47 -12.68
CA GLY A 142 1.94 -17.57 -12.64
C GLY A 142 2.55 -18.98 -12.54
N THR A 143 3.87 -19.11 -12.50
CA THR A 143 4.56 -20.40 -12.32
C THR A 143 5.71 -20.26 -11.33
N TYR A 144 6.14 -21.41 -10.78
CA TYR A 144 7.33 -21.54 -9.94
C TYR A 144 8.46 -22.31 -10.66
N THR A 145 8.34 -22.53 -11.98
CA THR A 145 9.36 -23.20 -12.79
C THR A 145 10.30 -22.16 -13.39
N LEU A 146 11.61 -22.32 -13.18
CA LEU A 146 12.62 -21.45 -13.79
C LEU A 146 12.79 -21.78 -15.27
N ALA A 147 12.97 -20.72 -16.08
CA ALA A 147 13.37 -20.82 -17.47
C ALA A 147 14.81 -20.33 -17.64
N PHE A 148 15.60 -21.05 -18.46
CA PHE A 148 16.97 -20.70 -18.79
C PHE A 148 17.07 -20.35 -20.26
N HIS A 149 17.61 -19.17 -20.57
CA HIS A 149 17.75 -18.65 -21.92
C HIS A 149 19.23 -18.39 -22.23
N LYS A 150 19.70 -18.83 -23.40
CA LYS A 150 21.06 -18.51 -23.89
C LYS A 150 21.01 -17.20 -24.64
N LYS A 151 21.94 -16.29 -24.35
CA LYS A 151 22.09 -15.03 -25.11
C LYS A 151 22.83 -15.34 -26.37
N ASP A 152 22.18 -15.21 -27.53
CA ASP A 152 22.84 -15.37 -28.85
C ASP A 152 23.91 -14.29 -29.00
N ALA A 153 25.10 -14.71 -29.50
CA ALA A 153 26.28 -13.86 -29.64
C ALA A 153 26.18 -12.80 -30.77
N ALA A 154 24.97 -12.50 -31.24
CA ALA A 154 24.70 -11.58 -32.32
C ALA A 154 23.78 -10.44 -31.93
N SER A 155 24.27 -9.51 -31.12
CA SER A 155 23.76 -8.14 -31.08
C SER A 155 24.82 -7.22 -30.49
N LYS A 156 25.90 -6.99 -31.19
CA LYS A 156 26.76 -5.81 -30.97
C LYS A 156 26.36 -4.74 -31.98
N SER A 157 25.86 -3.66 -31.41
CA SER A 157 25.64 -2.34 -31.96
C SER A 157 26.67 -1.94 -33.03
N ASP A 158 26.18 -1.53 -34.20
CA ASP A 158 26.88 -0.89 -35.26
C ASP A 158 27.58 0.39 -34.87
N ARG A 159 28.91 0.43 -35.04
CA ARG A 159 29.65 1.63 -35.46
C ARG A 159 30.55 1.24 -36.61
N HIS A 160 30.30 1.89 -37.75
CA HIS A 160 31.09 1.82 -38.98
C HIS A 160 32.57 2.16 -38.76
N PRO A 161 33.58 1.75 -39.64
CA PRO A 161 33.56 2.12 -41.04
C PRO A 161 34.26 1.13 -42.04
N HIS A 162 33.84 1.27 -43.28
CA HIS A 162 34.53 1.11 -44.58
C HIS A 162 35.08 -0.23 -45.12
N ALA A 163 34.53 -0.53 -46.28
CA ALA A 163 35.13 -0.99 -47.56
C ALA A 163 35.45 -2.47 -47.76
N ALA A 164 34.64 -3.14 -48.55
CA ALA A 164 35.08 -3.80 -49.79
C ALA A 164 33.85 -4.35 -50.55
N ALA A 165 33.80 -4.06 -51.83
CA ALA A 165 32.73 -4.37 -52.77
C ALA A 165 32.70 -5.85 -53.13
N GLU A 166 31.56 -6.51 -53.01
CA GLU A 166 31.20 -7.67 -53.83
C GLU A 166 29.79 -7.50 -54.36
N GLN A 167 29.69 -7.66 -55.67
CA GLN A 167 28.52 -7.42 -56.49
C GLN A 167 27.45 -8.47 -56.23
N PHE A 168 26.34 -8.05 -55.60
CA PHE A 168 25.09 -8.80 -55.65
C PHE A 168 24.14 -8.12 -56.64
N HIS A 169 23.72 -8.86 -57.64
CA HIS A 169 22.65 -8.44 -58.55
C HIS A 169 21.34 -8.23 -57.77
N PRO A 170 20.65 -7.11 -57.91
CA PRO A 170 19.37 -6.92 -57.29
C PRO A 170 18.30 -7.69 -58.08
N VAL A 171 17.78 -8.74 -57.51
CA VAL A 171 16.44 -9.22 -57.89
C VAL A 171 15.46 -8.18 -57.40
N ALA A 172 14.91 -7.39 -58.30
CA ALA A 172 13.88 -6.41 -58.01
C ALA A 172 12.57 -7.16 -57.67
N GLU A 173 12.37 -7.44 -56.41
CA GLU A 173 11.07 -7.85 -55.90
C GLU A 173 10.16 -6.63 -55.98
N GLN A 174 9.26 -6.60 -56.95
CA GLN A 174 8.29 -5.55 -57.13
C GLN A 174 7.31 -5.64 -55.96
N VAL A 175 7.49 -4.80 -54.94
CA VAL A 175 6.52 -4.62 -53.84
C VAL A 175 5.19 -4.22 -54.46
N PRO A 176 4.12 -5.02 -54.30
CA PRO A 176 2.82 -4.69 -54.91
C PRO A 176 2.32 -3.34 -54.37
N ARG A 177 2.01 -2.43 -55.29
CA ARG A 177 1.52 -1.06 -54.98
C ARG A 177 0.31 -1.07 -54.00
N ALA A 178 -0.41 -2.19 -53.96
CA ALA A 178 -1.50 -2.42 -52.98
C ALA A 178 -1.01 -2.39 -51.52
N TRP A 179 0.21 -2.83 -51.21
CA TRP A 179 0.75 -2.81 -49.83
C TRP A 179 1.05 -1.38 -49.38
N LEU A 180 1.56 -0.52 -50.24
CA LEU A 180 1.81 0.88 -49.95
C LEU A 180 0.48 1.64 -49.67
N LEU A 181 -0.58 1.34 -50.42
CA LEU A 181 -1.90 1.89 -50.18
C LEU A 181 -2.47 1.41 -48.83
N SER A 182 -2.28 0.15 -48.45
CA SER A 182 -2.72 -0.38 -47.15
C SER A 182 -1.98 0.29 -45.98
N VAL A 183 -0.67 0.51 -46.10
CA VAL A 183 0.12 1.20 -45.08
C VAL A 183 -0.32 2.67 -44.93
N LEU A 184 -0.60 3.36 -46.08
CA LEU A 184 -1.10 4.74 -46.08
C LEU A 184 -2.49 4.85 -45.39
N VAL A 185 -3.39 3.93 -45.73
CA VAL A 185 -4.72 3.90 -45.13
C VAL A 185 -4.64 3.60 -43.59
N LEU A 186 -3.82 2.63 -43.19
CA LEU A 186 -3.61 2.34 -41.77
C LEU A 186 -2.99 3.52 -41.03
N SER A 187 -2.00 4.18 -41.63
CA SER A 187 -1.36 5.38 -41.03
C SER A 187 -2.35 6.54 -40.88
N PHE A 188 -3.25 6.72 -41.85
CA PHE A 188 -4.28 7.75 -41.80
C PHE A 188 -5.34 7.44 -40.75
N LEU A 189 -5.76 6.16 -40.63
CA LEU A 189 -6.65 5.70 -39.58
C LEU A 189 -6.03 5.83 -38.18
N LEU A 190 -4.75 5.52 -38.05
CA LEU A 190 -4.01 5.69 -36.79
C LEU A 190 -3.89 7.16 -36.39
N ALA A 191 -3.53 8.02 -37.36
CA ALA A 191 -3.44 9.46 -37.14
C ALA A 191 -4.82 10.06 -36.81
N GLY A 192 -5.89 9.62 -37.49
CA GLY A 192 -7.27 10.00 -37.18
C GLY A 192 -7.71 9.55 -35.79
N SER A 193 -7.35 8.32 -35.39
CA SER A 193 -7.62 7.79 -34.06
C SER A 193 -6.86 8.54 -32.96
N LEU A 194 -5.58 8.86 -33.20
CA LEU A 194 -4.78 9.67 -32.27
C LEU A 194 -5.30 11.11 -32.18
N LEU A 195 -5.71 11.70 -33.30
CA LEU A 195 -6.33 13.03 -33.31
C LEU A 195 -7.68 13.02 -32.58
N ALA A 196 -8.51 12.01 -32.81
CA ALA A 196 -9.77 11.83 -32.10
C ALA A 196 -9.54 11.66 -30.58
N LEU A 197 -8.53 10.86 -30.18
CA LEU A 197 -8.13 10.71 -28.78
C LEU A 197 -7.59 12.03 -28.19
N PHE A 198 -6.85 12.80 -28.97
CA PHE A 198 -6.34 14.10 -28.54
C PHE A 198 -7.45 15.15 -28.41
N LEU A 199 -8.40 15.16 -29.34
CA LEU A 199 -9.58 16.04 -29.28
C LEU A 199 -10.55 15.61 -28.16
N THR A 200 -10.75 14.33 -27.94
CA THR A 200 -11.53 13.83 -26.80
C THR A 200 -10.87 14.10 -25.46
N ARG A 201 -9.53 14.09 -25.38
CA ARG A 201 -8.82 14.52 -24.16
C ARG A 201 -9.00 16.01 -23.85
N LYS A 202 -9.18 16.86 -24.87
CA LYS A 202 -9.48 18.29 -24.67
C LYS A 202 -10.95 18.56 -24.35
N THR A 203 -11.84 17.61 -24.61
CA THR A 203 -13.29 17.75 -24.41
C THR A 203 -13.87 16.74 -23.42
N THR A 204 -13.03 15.94 -22.72
CA THR A 204 -13.52 15.28 -21.51
C THR A 204 -13.58 16.35 -20.40
N PRO A 205 -14.72 17.00 -20.19
CA PRO A 205 -15.04 17.33 -18.83
C PRO A 205 -15.02 15.96 -18.15
N THR A 206 -14.31 15.86 -17.05
CA THR A 206 -14.32 14.70 -16.16
C THR A 206 -15.74 14.16 -16.09
N ALA A 207 -16.06 13.08 -16.79
CA ALA A 207 -17.39 12.45 -16.80
C ALA A 207 -17.67 11.73 -15.46
N PHE A 208 -17.09 12.25 -14.38
CA PHE A 208 -17.45 12.06 -12.98
C PHE A 208 -17.96 13.38 -12.34
N ALA A 209 -18.26 14.41 -13.12
CA ALA A 209 -19.10 15.52 -12.70
C ALA A 209 -20.58 15.21 -13.03
N GLY A 210 -21.03 13.98 -12.75
CA GLY A 210 -22.42 13.76 -12.40
C GLY A 210 -22.61 14.40 -11.05
N ASP A 211 -23.52 15.38 -10.93
CA ASP A 211 -23.97 16.11 -9.75
C ASP A 211 -23.23 15.75 -8.44
N ALA A 212 -21.95 16.09 -8.34
CA ALA A 212 -21.18 15.88 -7.12
C ALA A 212 -21.84 16.79 -6.08
N LYS A 213 -22.69 16.18 -5.26
CA LYS A 213 -23.30 16.87 -4.11
C LYS A 213 -22.19 17.64 -3.42
N PRO A 214 -22.31 18.95 -3.24
CA PRO A 214 -21.26 19.73 -2.59
C PRO A 214 -20.90 19.10 -1.25
N ALA A 215 -19.63 19.09 -0.89
CA ALA A 215 -19.19 18.55 0.39
C ALA A 215 -20.01 19.17 1.51
N PRO A 216 -20.42 18.39 2.53
CA PRO A 216 -21.19 18.89 3.66
C PRO A 216 -20.55 20.14 4.28
N ALA A 217 -21.34 21.17 4.59
CA ALA A 217 -20.84 22.43 5.18
C ALA A 217 -20.04 22.19 6.47
N ALA A 218 -20.44 21.19 7.27
CA ALA A 218 -19.72 20.80 8.47
C ALA A 218 -18.28 20.37 8.17
N PHE A 219 -18.05 19.59 7.13
CA PHE A 219 -16.69 19.20 6.75
C PHE A 219 -15.88 20.38 6.21
N GLN A 220 -16.51 21.26 5.42
CA GLN A 220 -15.85 22.46 4.92
C GLN A 220 -15.39 23.35 6.07
N THR A 221 -16.17 23.48 7.13
CA THR A 221 -15.84 24.30 8.31
C THR A 221 -14.81 23.62 9.19
N PHE A 222 -15.00 22.32 9.50
CA PHE A 222 -14.12 21.56 10.38
C PHE A 222 -12.71 21.37 9.82
N TRP A 223 -12.61 21.03 8.54
CA TRP A 223 -11.34 20.79 7.86
C TRP A 223 -10.75 22.04 7.20
N LYS A 224 -11.43 23.19 7.29
CA LYS A 224 -10.98 24.45 6.67
C LYS A 224 -9.50 24.79 6.90
N PRO A 225 -8.92 24.60 8.10
CA PRO A 225 -7.51 24.91 8.33
C PRO A 225 -6.55 24.11 7.44
N PHE A 226 -6.97 22.92 6.96
CA PHE A 226 -6.18 22.03 6.11
C PHE A 226 -6.47 22.18 4.61
N LEU A 227 -7.48 22.97 4.25
CA LEU A 227 -7.88 23.18 2.85
C LEU A 227 -7.20 24.40 2.22
N SER A 228 -6.82 25.40 3.02
CA SER A 228 -6.38 26.71 2.54
C SER A 228 -4.87 26.83 2.35
N GLY A 229 -4.08 25.84 2.79
CA GLY A 229 -2.63 25.84 2.66
C GLY A 229 -2.16 25.67 1.21
N PRO A 230 -0.96 26.20 0.86
CA PRO A 230 -0.39 26.05 -0.48
C PRO A 230 -0.04 24.61 -0.83
N GLU A 231 0.29 23.79 0.17
CA GLU A 231 0.66 22.40 0.04
C GLU A 231 -0.43 21.47 0.57
N GLU A 232 -0.46 20.23 0.07
CA GLU A 232 -1.32 19.17 0.57
C GLU A 232 -0.98 18.84 2.01
N PRO A 233 -1.95 18.71 2.93
CA PRO A 233 -1.67 18.34 4.30
C PRO A 233 -1.17 16.89 4.39
N TRP A 234 -0.36 16.62 5.41
CA TRP A 234 0.19 15.30 5.64
C TRP A 234 -0.56 14.55 6.71
N VAL A 235 -0.99 13.33 6.40
CA VAL A 235 -1.43 12.34 7.38
C VAL A 235 -0.21 11.57 7.84
N VAL A 236 0.15 11.74 9.12
CA VAL A 236 1.26 11.05 9.75
C VAL A 236 0.70 9.95 10.65
N PHE A 237 0.75 8.71 10.19
CA PHE A 237 0.21 7.59 10.95
C PHE A 237 1.26 6.91 11.84
N SER A 238 0.81 6.36 12.97
CA SER A 238 1.67 5.62 13.87
C SER A 238 2.18 4.33 13.22
N ASN A 239 3.43 4.02 13.46
CA ASN A 239 4.03 2.77 13.04
C ASN A 239 5.05 2.31 14.09
N ALA A 240 4.69 1.27 14.82
CA ALA A 240 5.51 0.70 15.86
C ALA A 240 6.77 0.05 15.28
N ALA A 241 7.91 0.29 15.91
CA ALA A 241 9.18 -0.35 15.58
C ALA A 241 9.37 -1.64 16.40
N PHE A 242 9.86 -2.70 15.75
CA PHE A 242 10.07 -4.00 16.38
C PHE A 242 11.51 -4.48 16.26
N VAL A 243 11.95 -5.20 17.29
CA VAL A 243 13.23 -5.90 17.38
C VAL A 243 12.96 -7.39 17.42
N GLY A 244 13.80 -8.17 16.73
CA GLY A 244 13.62 -9.61 16.59
C GLY A 244 12.93 -10.01 15.30
N ARG A 245 12.64 -11.29 15.14
CA ARG A 245 12.00 -11.86 13.95
C ARG A 245 10.70 -12.55 14.34
N PRO A 246 9.69 -12.65 13.44
CA PRO A 246 8.46 -13.36 13.73
C PRO A 246 8.71 -14.80 14.20
N GLU A 247 9.67 -15.50 13.59
CA GLU A 247 9.99 -16.91 13.85
C GLU A 247 10.68 -17.14 15.20
N THR A 248 11.42 -16.15 15.69
CA THR A 248 12.19 -16.24 16.95
C THR A 248 11.62 -15.38 18.08
N GLY A 249 10.54 -14.68 17.81
CA GLY A 249 9.91 -13.73 18.70
C GLY A 249 10.25 -12.30 18.38
N MET A 250 9.23 -11.45 18.30
CA MET A 250 9.34 -10.00 18.16
C MET A 250 8.89 -9.31 19.43
N ARG A 251 9.54 -8.21 19.74
CA ARG A 251 9.12 -7.28 20.78
C ARG A 251 9.19 -5.84 20.29
N TYR A 252 8.48 -4.95 20.96
CA TYR A 252 8.61 -3.53 20.69
C TYR A 252 10.05 -3.04 20.91
N TYR A 253 10.51 -2.19 20.01
CA TYR A 253 11.74 -1.44 20.16
C TYR A 253 11.63 -0.52 21.38
N ASN A 254 12.68 -0.52 22.21
CA ASN A 254 12.79 0.36 23.37
C ASN A 254 13.99 1.31 23.18
N SER A 255 13.70 2.58 22.92
CA SER A 255 14.71 3.61 22.67
C SER A 255 15.71 3.83 23.82
N ALA A 256 15.37 3.42 25.04
CA ALA A 256 16.25 3.53 26.20
C ALA A 256 17.31 2.40 26.27
N HIS A 257 17.05 1.27 25.63
CA HIS A 257 17.88 0.07 25.76
C HIS A 257 18.36 -0.49 24.42
N ASP A 258 17.64 -0.23 23.35
CA ASP A 258 17.93 -0.80 22.02
C ASP A 258 18.59 0.24 21.11
N PRO A 259 19.70 -0.08 20.46
CA PRO A 259 20.29 0.78 19.44
C PRO A 259 19.41 0.80 18.18
N LYS A 260 19.33 1.93 17.48
CA LYS A 260 18.46 2.11 16.30
C LYS A 260 18.70 1.10 15.17
N ASN A 261 19.90 0.57 15.05
CA ASN A 261 20.28 -0.38 14.01
C ASN A 261 19.74 -1.82 14.23
N VAL A 262 19.08 -2.11 15.35
CA VAL A 262 18.43 -3.40 15.61
C VAL A 262 16.95 -3.40 15.28
N ILE A 263 16.38 -2.26 14.83
CA ILE A 263 15.00 -2.23 14.35
C ILE A 263 14.91 -3.09 13.11
N TRP A 264 14.08 -4.14 13.19
CA TRP A 264 13.93 -5.11 12.11
C TRP A 264 12.79 -4.74 11.16
N ASP A 265 11.65 -4.34 11.72
CA ASP A 265 10.48 -4.02 10.93
C ASP A 265 9.58 -3.01 11.65
N HIS A 266 8.62 -2.47 10.89
CA HIS A 266 7.62 -1.53 11.36
C HIS A 266 6.23 -2.03 11.01
N TYR A 267 5.34 -2.02 11.99
CA TYR A 267 3.94 -2.39 11.82
C TYR A 267 3.04 -1.23 12.21
N THR A 268 1.85 -1.20 11.63
CA THR A 268 0.79 -0.28 12.02
C THR A 268 -0.48 -1.05 12.37
N GLY A 269 -1.31 -0.49 13.19
CA GLY A 269 -2.59 -1.09 13.57
C GLY A 269 -3.60 -1.09 12.42
N VAL A 270 -4.57 -1.99 12.48
CA VAL A 270 -5.66 -2.07 11.51
C VAL A 270 -6.49 -0.78 11.51
N GLY A 271 -6.71 -0.20 12.70
CA GLY A 271 -7.45 1.05 12.86
C GLY A 271 -6.82 2.22 12.15
N GLU A 272 -5.48 2.33 12.16
CA GLU A 272 -4.74 3.39 11.47
C GLU A 272 -4.87 3.29 9.95
N VAL A 273 -4.90 2.07 9.40
CA VAL A 273 -5.11 1.85 7.96
C VAL A 273 -6.51 2.31 7.54
N ILE A 274 -7.54 1.92 8.30
CA ILE A 274 -8.94 2.31 8.04
C ILE A 274 -9.10 3.82 8.23
N ALA A 275 -8.42 4.39 9.22
CA ALA A 275 -8.43 5.81 9.51
C ALA A 275 -7.86 6.65 8.35
N VAL A 276 -6.69 6.25 7.81
CA VAL A 276 -6.10 6.92 6.65
C VAL A 276 -7.05 6.87 5.45
N HIS A 277 -7.69 5.73 5.20
CA HIS A 277 -8.68 5.60 4.12
C HIS A 277 -9.89 6.52 4.32
N SER A 278 -10.43 6.58 5.53
CA SER A 278 -11.60 7.44 5.85
C SER A 278 -11.30 8.92 5.67
N LEU A 279 -10.10 9.36 6.08
CA LEU A 279 -9.63 10.72 5.85
C LEU A 279 -9.49 11.02 4.36
N ASP A 280 -8.90 10.12 3.59
CA ASP A 280 -8.74 10.27 2.14
C ASP A 280 -10.09 10.45 1.45
N GLN A 281 -11.11 9.68 1.84
CA GLN A 281 -12.47 9.82 1.33
C GLN A 281 -13.07 11.22 1.64
N VAL A 282 -12.94 11.70 2.88
CA VAL A 282 -13.48 13.02 3.27
C VAL A 282 -12.74 14.15 2.53
N PHE A 283 -11.43 14.06 2.44
CA PHE A 283 -10.64 15.07 1.72
C PHE A 283 -10.88 15.02 0.21
N GLY A 284 -11.16 13.85 -0.35
CA GLY A 284 -11.63 13.69 -1.72
C GLY A 284 -12.95 14.42 -1.99
N LEU A 285 -13.93 14.35 -1.07
CA LEU A 285 -15.17 15.14 -1.14
C LEU A 285 -14.90 16.64 -1.06
N LEU A 286 -13.87 17.07 -0.35
CA LEU A 286 -13.43 18.45 -0.19
C LEU A 286 -12.53 18.91 -1.35
N HIS A 287 -12.33 18.09 -2.37
CA HIS A 287 -11.46 18.36 -3.52
C HIS A 287 -10.01 18.70 -3.13
N ARG A 288 -9.52 18.08 -2.07
CA ARG A 288 -8.17 18.25 -1.56
C ARG A 288 -7.50 16.88 -1.41
N ASN A 289 -6.30 16.72 -1.92
CA ASN A 289 -5.52 15.50 -1.71
C ASN A 289 -4.85 15.51 -0.35
N LEU A 290 -4.54 14.30 0.14
CA LEU A 290 -3.72 14.07 1.33
C LEU A 290 -2.41 13.41 0.94
N ARG A 291 -1.34 13.80 1.60
CA ARG A 291 -0.07 13.07 1.57
C ARG A 291 0.02 12.17 2.78
N VAL A 292 0.49 10.95 2.62
CA VAL A 292 0.57 9.98 3.72
C VAL A 292 2.03 9.70 4.05
N LYS A 293 2.37 9.81 5.33
CA LYS A 293 3.72 9.58 5.84
C LYS A 293 3.67 8.70 7.09
N ARG A 294 4.54 7.70 7.17
CA ARG A 294 4.69 6.94 8.41
C ARG A 294 5.46 7.75 9.45
N GLY A 295 5.08 7.64 10.71
CA GLY A 295 5.65 8.41 11.81
C GLY A 295 7.16 8.28 11.94
N SER A 296 7.75 7.09 11.69
CA SER A 296 9.19 6.87 11.76
C SER A 296 10.03 7.69 10.75
N LEU A 297 9.39 8.27 9.72
CA LEU A 297 10.03 9.14 8.71
C LEU A 297 9.69 10.62 8.89
N PHE A 298 8.92 10.95 9.91
CA PHE A 298 8.56 12.32 10.22
C PHE A 298 9.77 13.10 10.74
N SER A 299 9.90 14.35 10.36
CA SER A 299 11.03 15.21 10.70
C SER A 299 10.57 16.56 11.27
N LEU A 300 11.49 17.27 11.92
CA LEU A 300 11.24 18.62 12.43
C LEU A 300 10.91 19.61 11.31
N ASP A 301 11.49 19.42 10.12
CA ASP A 301 11.19 20.23 8.94
C ASP A 301 9.72 20.07 8.49
N ASP A 302 9.20 18.84 8.51
CA ASP A 302 7.78 18.58 8.27
C ASP A 302 6.90 19.32 9.29
N ALA A 303 7.31 19.30 10.57
CA ALA A 303 6.57 19.95 11.65
C ALA A 303 6.48 21.47 11.52
N GLN A 304 7.49 22.10 10.91
CA GLN A 304 7.56 23.54 10.73
C GLN A 304 6.87 24.02 9.45
N ASN A 305 6.87 23.20 8.41
CA ASN A 305 6.51 23.65 7.07
C ASN A 305 5.17 23.13 6.55
N THR A 306 4.53 22.16 7.25
CA THR A 306 3.36 21.47 6.73
C THR A 306 2.18 21.50 7.71
N ASP A 307 0.95 21.47 7.19
CA ASP A 307 -0.24 21.19 7.98
C ASP A 307 -0.32 19.67 8.22
N LEU A 308 -0.55 19.25 9.46
CA LEU A 308 -0.36 17.88 9.91
C LEU A 308 -1.62 17.27 10.52
N ILE A 309 -1.92 16.05 10.15
CA ILE A 309 -2.97 15.22 10.77
C ILE A 309 -2.28 13.97 11.32
N PHE A 310 -2.08 13.93 12.63
CA PHE A 310 -1.53 12.75 13.30
C PHE A 310 -2.62 11.73 13.58
N VAL A 311 -2.37 10.49 13.16
CA VAL A 311 -3.26 9.34 13.37
C VAL A 311 -2.51 8.27 14.15
N GLY A 312 -3.05 7.90 15.31
CA GLY A 312 -2.49 6.87 16.18
C GLY A 312 -1.88 7.40 17.47
N SER A 313 -1.69 6.49 18.39
CA SER A 313 -1.28 6.79 19.76
C SER A 313 0.18 7.24 19.86
N PRO A 314 0.53 8.10 20.84
CA PRO A 314 1.92 8.47 21.09
C PRO A 314 2.82 7.31 21.49
N SER A 315 2.27 6.20 21.97
CA SER A 315 3.05 5.00 22.31
C SER A 315 3.69 4.36 21.08
N GLU A 316 3.12 4.58 19.90
CA GLU A 316 3.57 4.03 18.63
C GLU A 316 4.03 5.10 17.65
N ASN A 317 3.60 6.35 17.88
CA ASN A 317 4.08 7.53 17.17
C ASN A 317 4.94 8.38 18.10
N LEU A 318 6.19 7.98 18.25
CA LEU A 318 7.14 8.62 19.17
C LEU A 318 7.36 10.11 18.86
N ASN A 319 7.08 10.55 17.63
CA ASN A 319 7.22 11.95 17.24
C ASN A 319 6.17 12.86 17.90
N LEU A 320 5.02 12.31 18.32
CA LEU A 320 4.05 13.06 19.11
C LEU A 320 4.58 13.47 20.49
N LEU A 321 5.65 12.86 20.97
CA LEU A 321 6.33 13.26 22.21
C LEU A 321 7.25 14.48 22.01
N GLU A 322 7.64 14.77 20.77
CA GLU A 322 8.57 15.85 20.40
C GLU A 322 7.87 17.11 19.89
N ILE A 323 6.57 17.03 19.59
CA ILE A 323 5.75 18.15 19.10
C ILE A 323 4.95 18.72 20.27
N PRO A 324 4.62 20.02 20.27
CA PRO A 324 3.62 20.56 21.20
C PRO A 324 2.33 19.75 21.12
N GLY A 325 2.07 19.00 22.15
CA GLY A 325 0.91 18.12 22.22
C GLY A 325 -0.31 18.80 22.84
N THR A 326 -1.27 17.99 23.18
CA THR A 326 -2.45 18.37 23.96
C THR A 326 -2.07 18.81 25.38
N ARG A 327 -2.84 19.69 25.97
CA ARG A 327 -2.58 20.29 27.31
C ARG A 327 -3.61 19.90 28.35
N GLU A 328 -4.84 19.68 27.93
CA GLU A 328 -5.97 19.36 28.81
C GLU A 328 -6.16 17.85 28.94
N PHE A 329 -6.03 17.12 27.83
CA PHE A 329 -6.10 15.67 27.79
C PHE A 329 -4.80 15.10 27.25
N VAL A 330 -3.99 14.47 28.12
CA VAL A 330 -2.64 14.00 27.78
C VAL A 330 -2.54 12.49 27.86
N PHE A 331 -1.92 11.89 26.86
CA PHE A 331 -1.58 10.47 26.92
C PHE A 331 -0.40 10.24 27.86
N GLN A 332 -0.62 9.39 28.85
CA GLN A 332 0.42 9.02 29.81
C GLN A 332 0.20 7.57 30.28
N ARG A 333 1.30 6.89 30.60
CA ARG A 333 1.18 5.55 31.22
C ARG A 333 0.84 5.68 32.69
N MET A 334 -0.04 4.79 33.15
CA MET A 334 -0.41 4.72 34.57
C MET A 334 0.85 4.51 35.42
N PRO A 335 1.14 5.39 36.40
CA PRO A 335 2.36 5.33 37.18
C PRO A 335 2.36 4.20 38.22
N ASP A 336 1.18 3.84 38.71
CA ASP A 336 0.97 2.90 39.81
C ASP A 336 -0.40 2.18 39.74
N GLY A 337 -0.72 1.39 40.76
CA GLY A 337 -1.97 0.64 40.86
C GLY A 337 -2.04 -0.62 39.98
N PRO A 338 -3.22 -1.26 39.92
CA PRO A 338 -3.41 -2.52 39.23
C PRO A 338 -3.28 -2.41 37.68
N ARG A 339 -3.34 -1.19 37.17
CA ARG A 339 -3.23 -0.87 35.74
C ARG A 339 -1.90 -0.19 35.40
N LYS A 340 -0.88 -0.32 36.28
CA LYS A 340 0.46 0.26 36.05
C LYS A 340 1.04 -0.12 34.70
N GLY A 341 1.45 0.88 33.94
CA GLY A 341 2.04 0.72 32.61
C GLY A 341 1.04 0.77 31.46
N ASP A 342 -0.27 0.65 31.73
CA ASP A 342 -1.29 0.83 30.70
C ASP A 342 -1.32 2.29 30.23
N LEU A 343 -1.54 2.49 28.93
CA LEU A 343 -1.73 3.83 28.39
C LEU A 343 -3.10 4.35 28.75
N ALA A 344 -3.16 5.58 29.24
CA ALA A 344 -4.38 6.29 29.63
C ALA A 344 -4.42 7.68 29.03
N VAL A 345 -5.60 8.26 28.93
CA VAL A 345 -5.80 9.68 28.73
C VAL A 345 -6.00 10.34 30.10
N PHE A 346 -5.06 11.17 30.50
CA PHE A 346 -5.16 11.95 31.73
C PHE A 346 -5.85 13.27 31.46
N ASN A 347 -6.82 13.60 32.30
CA ASN A 347 -7.45 14.91 32.36
C ASN A 347 -6.66 15.78 33.36
N VAL A 348 -5.95 16.77 32.79
CA VAL A 348 -5.05 17.63 33.60
C VAL A 348 -5.83 18.55 34.54
N HIS A 349 -6.97 19.05 34.05
CA HIS A 349 -7.85 19.95 34.82
C HIS A 349 -9.27 19.40 34.88
N PRO A 350 -9.50 18.33 35.66
CA PRO A 350 -10.82 17.71 35.75
C PRO A 350 -11.87 18.65 36.33
N GLN A 351 -12.99 18.78 35.65
CA GLN A 351 -14.16 19.51 36.11
C GLN A 351 -15.00 18.64 37.08
N PRO A 352 -15.88 19.23 37.86
CA PRO A 352 -16.78 18.48 38.76
C PRO A 352 -17.54 17.38 37.99
N GLY A 353 -17.39 16.13 38.45
CA GLY A 353 -18.00 14.95 37.82
C GLY A 353 -17.14 14.26 36.76
N GLU A 354 -16.02 14.81 36.37
CA GLU A 354 -15.09 14.18 35.45
C GLU A 354 -14.06 13.27 36.14
N GLN A 355 -13.61 12.25 35.45
CA GLN A 355 -12.52 11.38 35.91
C GLN A 355 -11.17 12.03 35.69
N LYS A 356 -10.17 11.66 36.51
CA LYS A 356 -8.77 12.09 36.36
C LYS A 356 -8.03 11.34 35.24
N SER A 357 -8.45 10.11 34.95
CA SER A 357 -7.85 9.29 33.90
C SER A 357 -8.90 8.38 33.28
N TYR A 358 -8.73 8.12 32.00
CA TYR A 358 -9.60 7.32 31.16
C TYR A 358 -8.77 6.21 30.52
N LEU A 359 -9.20 4.96 30.70
CA LEU A 359 -8.47 3.78 30.26
C LEU A 359 -9.37 2.87 29.42
N ALA A 360 -8.79 2.25 28.41
CA ALA A 360 -9.45 1.14 27.70
C ALA A 360 -9.76 -0.04 28.64
N SER A 361 -10.54 -0.99 28.19
CA SER A 361 -10.74 -2.26 28.89
C SER A 361 -9.39 -2.89 29.28
N PRO A 362 -9.31 -3.57 30.44
CA PRO A 362 -8.07 -4.20 30.88
C PRO A 362 -7.51 -5.18 29.85
N SER A 363 -6.17 -5.24 29.70
CA SER A 363 -5.49 -6.09 28.73
C SER A 363 -5.71 -7.60 28.91
N ASN A 364 -6.18 -8.02 30.11
CA ASN A 364 -6.55 -9.40 30.42
C ASN A 364 -8.05 -9.71 30.23
N SER A 365 -8.80 -8.80 29.65
CA SER A 365 -10.22 -8.94 29.33
C SER A 365 -10.49 -8.61 27.86
N LEU A 366 -11.71 -8.94 27.40
CA LEU A 366 -12.12 -8.52 26.06
C LEU A 366 -12.16 -7.00 25.98
N LEU A 367 -11.60 -6.45 24.91
CA LEU A 367 -11.65 -5.01 24.65
C LEU A 367 -13.07 -4.63 24.21
N THR A 368 -13.80 -3.96 25.09
CA THR A 368 -15.17 -3.50 24.86
C THR A 368 -15.31 -1.98 24.84
N GLU A 369 -14.31 -1.27 25.34
CA GLU A 369 -14.26 0.18 25.36
C GLU A 369 -12.83 0.71 25.27
N ASP A 370 -12.70 1.89 24.70
CA ASP A 370 -11.46 2.66 24.62
C ASP A 370 -11.76 4.16 24.73
N TYR A 371 -10.70 4.94 24.94
CA TYR A 371 -10.77 6.40 24.96
C TYR A 371 -9.81 6.98 23.94
N ALA A 372 -10.26 8.04 23.27
CA ALA A 372 -9.51 8.67 22.21
C ALA A 372 -9.63 10.20 22.23
N LEU A 373 -8.73 10.86 21.55
CA LEU A 373 -8.71 12.31 21.40
C LEU A 373 -8.90 12.73 19.95
N VAL A 374 -9.66 13.79 19.74
CA VAL A 374 -9.63 14.64 18.56
C VAL A 374 -9.25 16.03 19.03
N ALA A 375 -8.06 16.47 18.66
CA ALA A 375 -7.53 17.75 19.11
C ALA A 375 -7.02 18.59 17.92
N PHE A 376 -7.48 19.84 17.84
CA PHE A 376 -6.97 20.82 16.92
C PHE A 376 -6.08 21.80 17.69
N ILE A 377 -4.80 21.86 17.31
CA ILE A 377 -3.80 22.68 18.01
C ILE A 377 -2.96 23.47 16.98
N PRO A 378 -2.35 24.59 17.39
CA PRO A 378 -1.36 25.28 16.56
C PRO A 378 -0.17 24.39 16.29
N GLY A 379 0.42 24.49 15.09
CA GLY A 379 1.68 23.86 14.76
C GLY A 379 2.89 24.50 15.46
N LEU A 380 4.08 23.92 15.30
CA LEU A 380 5.33 24.56 15.70
C LEU A 380 5.52 25.93 15.05
N ASN A 381 5.13 26.04 13.79
CA ASN A 381 4.96 27.30 13.09
C ASN A 381 3.49 27.73 13.31
N PRO A 382 3.22 28.90 13.90
CA PRO A 382 1.88 29.39 14.16
C PRO A 382 0.99 29.52 12.92
N SER A 383 1.58 29.61 11.71
CA SER A 383 0.84 29.63 10.45
C SER A 383 0.40 28.24 9.96
N ARG A 384 0.74 27.19 10.68
CA ARG A 384 0.42 25.80 10.36
C ARG A 384 -0.51 25.18 11.40
N SER A 385 -1.29 24.25 10.94
CA SER A 385 -2.34 23.58 11.70
C SER A 385 -1.96 22.14 12.02
N VAL A 386 -2.30 21.69 13.22
CA VAL A 386 -2.11 20.29 13.61
C VAL A 386 -3.42 19.73 14.13
N MET A 387 -3.85 18.60 13.58
CA MET A 387 -4.92 17.76 14.09
C MET A 387 -4.31 16.49 14.68
N ILE A 388 -4.66 16.15 15.90
CA ILE A 388 -4.27 14.88 16.53
C ILE A 388 -5.52 14.05 16.69
N ILE A 389 -5.55 12.84 16.13
CA ILE A 389 -6.62 11.87 16.23
C ILE A 389 -6.01 10.56 16.71
N ALA A 390 -6.16 10.27 17.99
CA ALA A 390 -5.42 9.20 18.63
C ALA A 390 -6.22 8.50 19.72
N GLY A 391 -6.20 7.18 19.75
CA GLY A 391 -6.77 6.36 20.82
C GLY A 391 -5.72 5.77 21.75
N THR A 392 -6.12 5.16 22.87
CA THR A 392 -5.19 4.37 23.68
C THR A 392 -4.90 3.02 23.03
N THR A 393 -5.77 2.56 22.12
CA THR A 393 -5.55 1.42 21.21
C THR A 393 -5.83 1.81 19.76
N THR A 394 -5.51 0.91 18.81
CA THR A 394 -5.83 1.10 17.38
C THR A 394 -7.33 1.25 17.11
N PHE A 395 -8.20 0.60 17.90
CA PHE A 395 -9.65 0.71 17.75
C PHE A 395 -10.20 2.05 18.24
N GLY A 396 -9.63 2.60 19.31
CA GLY A 396 -9.92 3.95 19.73
C GLY A 396 -9.53 4.98 18.69
N THR A 397 -8.36 4.81 18.07
CA THR A 397 -7.91 5.63 16.94
C THR A 397 -8.90 5.57 15.78
N GLN A 398 -9.32 4.36 15.39
CA GLN A 398 -10.32 4.17 14.34
C GLN A 398 -11.63 4.91 14.67
N GLY A 399 -12.17 4.68 15.87
CA GLY A 399 -13.42 5.33 16.32
C GLY A 399 -13.34 6.86 16.31
N ALA A 400 -12.18 7.43 16.70
CA ALA A 400 -11.96 8.88 16.68
C ALA A 400 -11.89 9.44 15.26
N VAL A 401 -11.24 8.75 14.32
CA VAL A 401 -11.23 9.19 12.91
C VAL A 401 -12.61 9.05 12.30
N GLU A 402 -13.31 7.93 12.53
CA GLU A 402 -14.70 7.77 12.06
C GLU A 402 -15.62 8.86 12.62
N TYR A 403 -15.42 9.29 13.88
CA TYR A 403 -16.13 10.43 14.45
C TYR A 403 -15.84 11.73 13.70
N ALA A 404 -14.58 12.03 13.40
CA ALA A 404 -14.15 13.23 12.66
C ALA A 404 -14.51 13.17 11.15
N CYS A 405 -14.81 11.99 10.63
CA CYS A 405 -15.23 11.75 9.25
C CYS A 405 -16.74 11.56 9.08
N ARG A 406 -17.53 11.64 10.16
CA ARG A 406 -18.98 11.50 10.12
C ARG A 406 -19.65 12.87 10.24
N GLU A 407 -20.41 13.28 9.23
CA GLU A 407 -21.05 14.59 9.15
C GLU A 407 -21.82 14.96 10.43
N LYS A 408 -22.66 14.06 10.95
CA LYS A 408 -23.47 14.30 12.15
C LYS A 408 -22.59 14.56 13.39
N SER A 409 -21.54 13.79 13.58
CA SER A 409 -20.63 13.96 14.72
C SER A 409 -19.87 15.28 14.64
N VAL A 410 -19.44 15.65 13.44
CA VAL A 410 -18.75 16.92 13.20
C VAL A 410 -19.70 18.10 13.41
N GLN A 411 -20.95 18.04 12.95
CA GLN A 411 -21.98 19.05 13.20
C GLN A 411 -22.19 19.24 14.71
N GLU A 412 -22.35 18.16 15.46
CA GLU A 412 -22.53 18.22 16.92
C GLU A 412 -21.30 18.83 17.60
N LEU A 413 -20.11 18.46 17.19
CA LEU A 413 -18.87 19.02 17.73
C LEU A 413 -18.76 20.54 17.46
N LEU A 414 -19.05 20.99 16.24
CA LEU A 414 -19.03 22.39 15.87
C LEU A 414 -20.07 23.21 16.66
N LEU A 415 -21.27 22.67 16.88
CA LEU A 415 -22.28 23.29 17.74
C LEU A 415 -21.78 23.48 19.17
N ARG A 416 -21.16 22.46 19.76
CA ARG A 416 -20.59 22.54 21.12
C ARG A 416 -19.42 23.53 21.23
N LEU A 417 -18.64 23.63 20.13
CA LEU A 417 -17.58 24.62 20.00
C LEU A 417 -18.10 26.03 19.75
N SER A 418 -19.40 26.21 19.47
CA SER A 418 -20.05 27.46 19.09
C SER A 418 -19.47 28.04 17.78
N VAL A 419 -19.13 27.17 16.83
CA VAL A 419 -18.63 27.54 15.49
C VAL A 419 -19.80 27.51 14.51
N SER A 420 -20.05 28.62 13.82
CA SER A 420 -21.03 28.70 12.73
C SER A 420 -20.46 28.11 11.44
N ASP A 421 -21.32 27.81 10.44
CA ASP A 421 -20.92 27.21 9.17
C ASP A 421 -19.86 28.05 8.39
N THR A 422 -19.78 29.34 8.64
CA THR A 422 -18.77 30.25 8.06
C THR A 422 -17.67 30.63 9.05
N GLY A 423 -17.76 30.11 10.28
CA GLY A 423 -16.86 30.45 11.38
C GLY A 423 -15.44 29.88 11.20
N GLU A 424 -14.55 30.34 12.04
CA GLU A 424 -13.20 29.85 12.15
C GLU A 424 -13.10 28.81 13.26
N LEU A 425 -12.52 27.64 12.97
CA LEU A 425 -12.24 26.62 13.95
C LEU A 425 -11.09 27.08 14.85
N LYS A 426 -11.38 27.24 16.14
CA LYS A 426 -10.37 27.58 17.14
C LYS A 426 -9.80 26.33 17.79
N PRO A 427 -8.57 26.38 18.35
CA PRO A 427 -7.96 25.24 19.05
C PRO A 427 -8.88 24.64 20.10
N PHE A 428 -8.96 23.32 20.10
CA PHE A 428 -9.78 22.55 21.02
C PHE A 428 -9.19 21.16 21.29
N GLU A 429 -9.62 20.55 22.38
CA GLU A 429 -9.34 19.14 22.69
C GLU A 429 -10.66 18.46 23.07
N ALA A 430 -11.00 17.40 22.36
CA ALA A 430 -12.20 16.60 22.55
C ALA A 430 -11.81 15.18 23.00
N LEU A 431 -12.28 14.79 24.17
CA LEU A 431 -12.16 13.42 24.66
C LEU A 431 -13.37 12.61 24.23
N LEU A 432 -13.12 11.48 23.61
CA LEU A 432 -14.12 10.54 23.11
C LEU A 432 -14.08 9.22 23.88
N HIS A 433 -15.26 8.64 24.11
CA HIS A 433 -15.44 7.26 24.54
C HIS A 433 -15.83 6.41 23.33
N VAL A 434 -15.14 5.32 23.10
CA VAL A 434 -15.35 4.43 21.97
C VAL A 434 -15.79 3.06 22.48
N LYS A 435 -17.01 2.66 22.17
CA LYS A 435 -17.50 1.30 22.42
C LYS A 435 -17.06 0.37 21.31
N ILE A 436 -16.58 -0.81 21.67
CA ILE A 436 -15.99 -1.78 20.76
C ILE A 436 -16.77 -3.09 20.87
N ALA A 437 -17.16 -3.65 19.74
CA ALA A 437 -17.75 -4.98 19.66
C ALA A 437 -17.10 -5.78 18.53
N LYS A 438 -16.68 -7.01 18.84
CA LYS A 438 -16.04 -7.92 17.87
C LYS A 438 -14.85 -7.30 17.15
N GLY A 439 -14.06 -6.45 17.83
CA GLY A 439 -12.87 -5.82 17.27
C GLY A 439 -13.16 -4.66 16.30
N VAL A 440 -14.35 -4.04 16.37
CA VAL A 440 -14.67 -2.84 15.61
C VAL A 440 -15.33 -1.80 16.50
N PRO A 441 -15.09 -0.50 16.29
CA PRO A 441 -15.85 0.58 16.93
C PRO A 441 -17.32 0.50 16.49
N VAL A 442 -18.25 0.54 17.45
CA VAL A 442 -19.69 0.51 17.17
C VAL A 442 -20.41 1.80 17.55
N GLU A 443 -19.88 2.52 18.52
CA GLU A 443 -20.41 3.79 18.99
C GLU A 443 -19.25 4.66 19.49
N THR A 444 -19.30 5.95 19.21
CA THR A 444 -18.30 6.92 19.67
C THR A 444 -18.99 8.17 20.15
N ASP A 445 -18.83 8.47 21.45
CA ASP A 445 -19.49 9.54 22.16
C ASP A 445 -18.49 10.60 22.64
N LEU A 446 -18.88 11.87 22.58
CA LEU A 446 -18.09 12.97 23.14
C LEU A 446 -18.28 13.02 24.67
N VAL A 447 -17.19 12.75 25.41
CA VAL A 447 -17.16 12.74 26.86
C VAL A 447 -16.93 14.14 27.44
N SER A 448 -15.90 14.80 26.93
CA SER A 448 -15.50 16.12 27.40
C SER A 448 -14.87 16.95 26.28
N LEU A 449 -15.01 18.27 26.40
CA LEU A 449 -14.51 19.22 25.39
C LEU A 449 -13.86 20.42 26.07
N ARG A 450 -12.68 20.79 25.62
CA ARG A 450 -11.95 21.99 26.05
C ARG A 450 -11.68 22.90 24.87
N LYS A 451 -12.00 24.18 25.03
CA LYS A 451 -11.51 25.24 24.14
C LYS A 451 -10.14 25.67 24.64
N VAL A 452 -9.13 25.53 23.82
CA VAL A 452 -7.74 25.85 24.20
C VAL A 452 -7.48 27.29 23.84
N ALA A 453 -7.04 28.08 24.81
CA ALA A 453 -6.65 29.47 24.54
C ALA A 453 -5.40 29.46 23.64
N THR A 454 -5.44 30.26 22.58
CA THR A 454 -4.24 30.55 21.78
C THR A 454 -3.27 31.35 22.65
N PRO A 455 -1.99 30.98 22.73
CA PRO A 455 -0.98 31.68 23.52
C PRO A 455 -0.81 33.13 23.12
#